data_ea5933055d8849bf08fce20e74f54873
#
_entry.id   ea5933055d8849bf08fce20e74f54873
#
_cell.length_a   1.000
_cell.length_b   1.000
_cell.length_c   1.000
_cell.angle_alpha   90.00
_cell.angle_beta   90.00
_cell.angle_gamma   90.00
#
_symmetry.space_group_name_H-M   'P 1'
#
loop_
_entity.id
_entity.type
_entity.pdbx_description
1 polymer ?
#
loop_
_entity_poly.entity_id
_entity_poly.type
_entity_poly.pdbx_seq_one_letter_code
_entity_poly.pdbx_strand_id
1 'polypeptide(L)'
;MKLATLKDGTRDGQLAVVSRNLKTAQLADGIAPTLQRALDDWGFIAPQLDELYRQLNEGRARRSIDFDPANCMAPLPRAYQWADGSAYVNHVELVRKARGAELPASFWEDPLMYQGGSDDFLGPRDEIALPHAEWGIDFEAEIAVVTGDVAMGSTPDQAHQAIRLLMLVNDVSLRNLIPDELAKGFGFFQSKPATGFSPVAVTPDELGDAWKGGKVHLPLRSTWNGKLVGQPLAGVDMVFNFPQ
;
A
#
# COMPACT_ATOMS: atom_id res chain seq x y z
N MET A 1 -2.23 14.33 6.20
CA MET A 1 -2.12 14.85 4.80
C MET A 1 -2.27 13.73 3.76
N LYS A 2 -2.47 14.08 2.48
CA LYS A 2 -2.56 13.14 1.36
C LYS A 2 -1.45 13.44 0.35
N LEU A 3 -0.71 12.42 -0.04
CA LEU A 3 0.43 12.51 -0.96
C LEU A 3 0.19 11.62 -2.18
N ALA A 4 0.60 12.08 -3.35
CA ALA A 4 0.56 11.36 -4.61
C ALA A 4 1.89 11.51 -5.34
N THR A 5 2.17 10.62 -6.26
CA THR A 5 3.26 10.74 -7.23
C THR A 5 2.66 10.86 -8.62
N LEU A 6 2.91 11.97 -9.29
CA LEU A 6 2.41 12.23 -10.65
C LEU A 6 3.41 11.77 -11.70
N LYS A 7 2.89 11.24 -12.81
CA LYS A 7 3.69 10.82 -13.96
C LYS A 7 4.37 12.03 -14.60
N ASP A 8 5.68 11.97 -14.76
CA ASP A 8 6.51 13.01 -15.41
C ASP A 8 7.47 12.43 -16.46
N GLY A 9 7.33 11.13 -16.76
CA GLY A 9 8.18 10.38 -17.67
C GLY A 9 9.43 9.79 -17.02
N THR A 10 9.69 10.09 -15.74
CA THR A 10 10.75 9.43 -14.96
C THR A 10 10.19 8.19 -14.23
N ARG A 11 11.08 7.37 -13.67
CA ARG A 11 10.70 6.18 -12.89
C ARG A 11 10.13 6.48 -11.51
N ASP A 12 10.44 7.64 -10.96
CA ASP A 12 10.06 8.02 -9.59
C ASP A 12 8.95 9.08 -9.57
N GLY A 13 8.62 9.65 -10.73
CA GLY A 13 7.61 10.67 -10.88
C GLY A 13 7.87 11.90 -10.02
N GLN A 14 6.85 12.70 -9.81
CA GLN A 14 6.93 13.97 -9.08
C GLN A 14 5.96 13.98 -7.90
N LEU A 15 6.46 14.29 -6.71
CA LEU A 15 5.67 14.37 -5.50
C LEU A 15 4.65 15.50 -5.57
N ALA A 16 3.42 15.20 -5.20
CA ALA A 16 2.34 16.17 -5.07
C ALA A 16 1.60 16.01 -3.74
N VAL A 17 1.15 17.11 -3.19
CA VAL A 17 0.19 17.16 -2.10
C VAL A 17 -1.21 17.24 -2.68
N VAL A 18 -2.13 16.39 -2.19
CA VAL A 18 -3.50 16.28 -2.72
C VAL A 18 -4.51 16.78 -1.69
N SER A 19 -5.47 17.58 -2.12
CA SER A 19 -6.52 18.12 -1.24
C SER A 19 -7.35 17.00 -0.58
N ARG A 20 -7.95 17.31 0.59
CA ARG A 20 -8.78 16.37 1.35
C ARG A 20 -9.92 15.79 0.53
N ASN A 21 -10.53 16.59 -0.33
CA ASN A 21 -11.65 16.19 -1.19
C ASN A 21 -11.22 15.52 -2.50
N LEU A 22 -9.92 15.31 -2.73
CA LEU A 22 -9.33 14.67 -3.92
C LEU A 22 -9.66 15.39 -5.24
N LYS A 23 -9.90 16.70 -5.21
CA LYS A 23 -10.21 17.48 -6.43
C LYS A 23 -9.00 18.23 -6.97
N THR A 24 -8.10 18.63 -6.11
CA THR A 24 -6.94 19.42 -6.48
C THR A 24 -5.66 18.85 -5.91
N ALA A 25 -4.56 19.15 -6.57
CA ALA A 25 -3.22 18.82 -6.11
C ALA A 25 -2.27 20.00 -6.32
N GLN A 26 -1.15 19.99 -5.64
CA GLN A 26 -0.03 20.89 -5.91
C GLN A 26 1.27 20.11 -5.83
N LEU A 27 2.14 20.30 -6.83
CA LEU A 27 3.48 19.73 -6.81
C LEU A 27 4.27 20.26 -5.61
N ALA A 28 5.04 19.39 -5.00
CA ALA A 28 5.88 19.72 -3.84
C ALA A 28 7.22 20.38 -4.27
N ASP A 29 7.18 21.19 -5.34
CA ASP A 29 8.33 21.90 -5.88
C ASP A 29 9.03 22.72 -4.78
N GLY A 30 10.33 22.55 -4.66
CA GLY A 30 11.13 23.23 -3.66
C GLY A 30 11.04 22.64 -2.24
N ILE A 31 10.21 21.61 -2.02
CA ILE A 31 10.15 20.83 -0.77
C ILE A 31 10.87 19.51 -0.96
N ALA A 32 10.30 18.62 -1.78
CA ALA A 32 10.92 17.36 -2.16
C ALA A 32 10.48 16.95 -3.58
N PRO A 33 11.38 16.49 -4.45
CA PRO A 33 11.03 16.13 -5.82
C PRO A 33 10.23 14.82 -5.90
N THR A 34 10.50 13.85 -5.02
CA THR A 34 9.89 12.52 -5.00
C THR A 34 9.47 12.13 -3.59
N LEU A 35 8.55 11.16 -3.47
CA LEU A 35 8.18 10.64 -2.16
C LEU A 35 9.37 9.97 -1.45
N GLN A 36 10.22 9.23 -2.19
CA GLN A 36 11.41 8.63 -1.59
C GLN A 36 12.30 9.71 -0.94
N ARG A 37 12.52 10.84 -1.62
CA ARG A 37 13.32 11.92 -1.05
C ARG A 37 12.67 12.53 0.20
N ALA A 38 11.34 12.59 0.24
CA ALA A 38 10.63 13.03 1.43
C ALA A 38 10.77 12.05 2.60
N LEU A 39 10.74 10.74 2.33
CA LEU A 39 10.92 9.69 3.34
C LEU A 39 12.35 9.68 3.92
N ASP A 40 13.37 9.94 3.10
CA ASP A 40 14.78 9.98 3.51
C ASP A 40 15.05 11.07 4.58
N ASP A 41 14.25 12.13 4.61
CA ASP A 41 14.37 13.23 5.59
C ASP A 41 12.99 13.68 6.10
N TRP A 42 12.19 12.67 6.50
CA TRP A 42 10.79 12.88 6.87
C TRP A 42 10.60 13.93 7.96
N GLY A 43 11.46 13.93 8.96
CA GLY A 43 11.37 14.88 10.09
C GLY A 43 11.44 16.35 9.66
N PHE A 44 12.23 16.65 8.65
CA PHE A 44 12.38 17.99 8.09
C PHE A 44 11.36 18.30 7.00
N ILE A 45 11.03 17.33 6.16
CA ILE A 45 10.19 17.51 4.97
C ILE A 45 8.69 17.48 5.31
N ALA A 46 8.25 16.55 6.18
CA ALA A 46 6.83 16.36 6.45
C ALA A 46 6.12 17.62 6.98
N PRO A 47 6.69 18.44 7.88
CA PRO A 47 6.04 19.68 8.31
C PRO A 47 5.80 20.68 7.17
N GLN A 48 6.68 20.70 6.16
CA GLN A 48 6.56 21.58 4.99
C GLN A 48 5.45 21.08 4.05
N LEU A 49 5.34 19.76 3.86
CA LEU A 49 4.27 19.15 3.10
C LEU A 49 2.91 19.36 3.79
N ASP A 50 2.86 19.28 5.12
CA ASP A 50 1.64 19.52 5.88
C ASP A 50 1.17 20.98 5.77
N GLU A 51 2.10 21.94 5.83
CA GLU A 51 1.78 23.36 5.59
C GLU A 51 1.22 23.55 4.16
N LEU A 52 1.82 22.92 3.15
CA LEU A 52 1.31 22.96 1.79
C LEU A 52 -0.09 22.32 1.69
N TYR A 53 -0.31 21.20 2.39
CA TYR A 53 -1.61 20.53 2.48
C TYR A 53 -2.68 21.44 3.10
N ARG A 54 -2.34 22.14 4.17
CA ARG A 54 -3.22 23.12 4.82
C ARG A 54 -3.58 24.26 3.85
N GLN A 55 -2.58 24.86 3.20
CA GLN A 55 -2.80 25.94 2.23
C GLN A 55 -3.67 25.50 1.05
N LEU A 56 -3.48 24.26 0.55
CA LEU A 56 -4.27 23.70 -0.54
C LEU A 56 -5.74 23.57 -0.13
N ASN A 57 -6.01 23.05 1.07
CA ASN A 57 -7.37 22.85 1.59
C ASN A 57 -8.08 24.18 1.95
N GLU A 58 -7.35 25.23 2.24
CA GLU A 58 -7.87 26.59 2.49
C GLU A 58 -8.01 27.43 1.22
N GLY A 59 -7.67 26.86 0.05
CA GLY A 59 -7.73 27.58 -1.24
C GLY A 59 -6.66 28.66 -1.39
N ARG A 60 -5.59 28.60 -0.61
CA ARG A 60 -4.47 29.57 -0.62
C ARG A 60 -3.25 29.09 -1.41
N ALA A 61 -3.29 27.87 -1.89
CA ALA A 61 -2.24 27.30 -2.71
C ALA A 61 -2.15 27.99 -4.07
N ARG A 62 -0.97 28.49 -4.45
CA ARG A 62 -0.80 29.37 -5.62
C ARG A 62 -0.73 28.63 -6.95
N ARG A 63 -0.39 27.34 -6.94
CA ARG A 63 -0.14 26.52 -8.13
C ARG A 63 -0.93 25.22 -8.08
N SER A 64 -2.17 25.30 -7.61
CA SER A 64 -3.03 24.13 -7.60
C SER A 64 -3.44 23.75 -9.02
N ILE A 65 -3.49 22.44 -9.25
CA ILE A 65 -3.95 21.81 -10.47
C ILE A 65 -5.13 20.90 -10.14
N ASP A 66 -5.92 20.53 -11.13
CA ASP A 66 -6.93 19.50 -10.98
C ASP A 66 -6.25 18.14 -10.71
N PHE A 67 -6.78 17.39 -9.75
CA PHE A 67 -6.25 16.07 -9.41
C PHE A 67 -6.96 15.01 -10.24
N ASP A 68 -6.20 14.31 -11.08
CA ASP A 68 -6.67 13.17 -11.87
C ASP A 68 -5.88 11.91 -11.51
N PRO A 69 -6.54 10.88 -10.91
CA PRO A 69 -5.90 9.61 -10.61
C PRO A 69 -5.29 8.88 -11.82
N ALA A 70 -5.72 9.18 -13.06
CA ALA A 70 -5.12 8.58 -14.25
C ALA A 70 -3.68 9.05 -14.50
N ASN A 71 -3.34 10.22 -13.97
CA ASN A 71 -1.99 10.78 -14.06
C ASN A 71 -1.10 10.37 -12.89
N CYS A 72 -1.59 9.51 -11.98
CA CYS A 72 -0.80 9.02 -10.86
C CYS A 72 -0.01 7.75 -11.21
N MET A 73 1.17 7.65 -10.64
CA MET A 73 1.90 6.42 -10.38
C MET A 73 1.44 5.82 -9.03
N ALA A 74 1.99 4.67 -8.63
CA ALA A 74 1.96 4.29 -7.22
C ALA A 74 2.52 5.45 -6.37
N PRO A 75 2.03 5.72 -5.15
CA PRO A 75 2.56 6.81 -4.32
C PRO A 75 4.07 6.71 -4.09
N LEU A 76 4.59 5.50 -3.91
CA LEU A 76 6.03 5.18 -3.91
C LEU A 76 6.28 4.22 -5.08
N PRO A 77 6.67 4.70 -6.29
CA PRO A 77 6.74 3.87 -7.50
C PRO A 77 7.75 2.74 -7.44
N ARG A 78 8.78 2.91 -6.65
CA ARG A 78 9.81 1.92 -6.30
C ARG A 78 10.10 2.02 -4.81
N ALA A 79 10.32 0.90 -4.17
CA ALA A 79 10.69 0.86 -2.76
C ALA A 79 12.00 0.08 -2.58
N TYR A 80 12.74 0.34 -1.51
CA TYR A 80 13.91 -0.47 -1.16
C TYR A 80 13.51 -1.90 -0.80
N GLN A 81 12.31 -2.06 -0.26
CA GLN A 81 11.77 -3.36 0.12
C GLN A 81 10.24 -3.34 0.01
N TRP A 82 9.67 -4.43 -0.45
CA TRP A 82 8.25 -4.76 -0.37
C TRP A 82 8.10 -6.07 0.37
N ALA A 83 7.39 -6.05 1.47
CA ALA A 83 7.10 -7.25 2.25
C ALA A 83 5.60 -7.33 2.51
N ASP A 84 5.03 -8.51 2.31
CA ASP A 84 3.63 -8.81 2.55
C ASP A 84 3.49 -9.80 3.69
N GLY A 85 2.57 -9.53 4.60
CA GLY A 85 2.29 -10.36 5.77
C GLY A 85 0.86 -10.87 5.80
N SER A 86 0.67 -12.19 5.83
CA SER A 86 -0.64 -12.83 5.95
C SER A 86 -1.18 -12.69 7.38
N ALA A 87 -1.65 -11.51 7.74
CA ALA A 87 -2.11 -11.17 9.09
C ALA A 87 -3.56 -11.58 9.39
N TYR A 88 -4.37 -11.92 8.37
CA TYR A 88 -5.79 -12.26 8.53
C TYR A 88 -6.01 -13.76 8.56
N VAL A 89 -6.43 -14.29 9.71
CA VAL A 89 -6.65 -15.74 9.91
C VAL A 89 -7.67 -16.30 8.94
N ASN A 90 -8.80 -15.61 8.76
CA ASN A 90 -9.85 -16.07 7.85
C ASN A 90 -9.34 -16.28 6.41
N HIS A 91 -8.49 -15.37 5.91
CA HIS A 91 -7.89 -15.52 4.58
C HIS A 91 -7.04 -16.80 4.52
N VAL A 92 -6.17 -17.00 5.50
CA VAL A 92 -5.28 -18.19 5.52
C VAL A 92 -6.05 -19.49 5.69
N GLU A 93 -7.10 -19.51 6.52
CA GLU A 93 -7.98 -20.65 6.68
C GLU A 93 -8.67 -21.04 5.36
N LEU A 94 -9.21 -20.05 4.63
CA LEU A 94 -9.85 -20.28 3.34
C LEU A 94 -8.86 -20.84 2.30
N VAL A 95 -7.67 -20.27 2.19
CA VAL A 95 -6.63 -20.72 1.26
C VAL A 95 -6.15 -22.14 1.61
N ARG A 96 -5.94 -22.45 2.90
CA ARG A 96 -5.52 -23.78 3.34
C ARG A 96 -6.61 -24.83 3.16
N LYS A 97 -7.85 -24.49 3.52
CA LYS A 97 -9.01 -25.38 3.30
C LYS A 97 -9.19 -25.73 1.84
N ALA A 98 -9.00 -24.78 0.92
CA ALA A 98 -9.06 -25.01 -0.52
C ALA A 98 -7.96 -26.01 -0.99
N ARG A 99 -6.86 -26.13 -0.24
CA ARG A 99 -5.76 -27.07 -0.50
C ARG A 99 -5.82 -28.34 0.33
N GLY A 100 -6.87 -28.56 1.16
CA GLY A 100 -6.99 -29.71 2.06
C GLY A 100 -5.97 -29.72 3.21
N ALA A 101 -5.44 -28.55 3.59
CA ALA A 101 -4.46 -28.41 4.67
C ALA A 101 -5.05 -27.69 5.89
N GLU A 102 -4.55 -28.05 7.08
CA GLU A 102 -4.90 -27.38 8.33
C GLU A 102 -4.01 -26.15 8.59
N LEU A 103 -4.50 -25.24 9.44
CA LEU A 103 -3.74 -24.09 9.90
C LEU A 103 -2.69 -24.53 10.93
N PRO A 104 -1.37 -24.29 10.73
CA PRO A 104 -0.37 -24.61 11.73
C PRO A 104 -0.55 -23.78 13.00
N ALA A 105 -0.28 -24.37 14.17
CA ALA A 105 -0.30 -23.65 15.44
C ALA A 105 0.66 -22.43 15.46
N SER A 106 1.81 -22.56 14.79
CA SER A 106 2.80 -21.49 14.65
C SER A 106 2.27 -20.23 13.96
N PHE A 107 1.19 -20.32 13.19
CA PHE A 107 0.59 -19.14 12.52
C PHE A 107 0.16 -18.03 13.50
N TRP A 108 -0.19 -18.41 14.73
CA TRP A 108 -0.60 -17.45 15.75
C TRP A 108 0.56 -16.71 16.42
N GLU A 109 1.77 -17.19 16.25
CA GLU A 109 2.99 -16.68 16.90
C GLU A 109 4.01 -16.14 15.90
N ASP A 110 3.99 -16.67 14.66
CA ASP A 110 4.95 -16.38 13.62
C ASP A 110 4.23 -16.00 12.31
N PRO A 111 4.24 -14.72 11.90
CA PRO A 111 3.53 -14.28 10.72
C PRO A 111 4.14 -14.89 9.45
N LEU A 112 3.27 -15.39 8.57
CA LEU A 112 3.70 -15.74 7.22
C LEU A 112 3.97 -14.47 6.44
N MET A 113 5.19 -14.33 5.93
CA MET A 113 5.60 -13.18 5.14
C MET A 113 6.32 -13.61 3.88
N TYR A 114 6.17 -12.84 2.82
CA TYR A 114 7.00 -12.98 1.64
C TYR A 114 7.57 -11.63 1.22
N GLN A 115 8.68 -11.68 0.49
CA GLN A 115 9.31 -10.51 -0.10
C GLN A 115 8.92 -10.44 -1.58
N GLY A 116 8.22 -9.37 -1.96
CA GLY A 116 7.77 -9.12 -3.32
C GLY A 116 8.72 -8.24 -4.13
N GLY A 117 8.46 -8.14 -5.42
CA GLY A 117 9.13 -7.19 -6.31
C GLY A 117 8.84 -5.75 -5.86
N SER A 118 9.89 -4.94 -5.72
CA SER A 118 9.78 -3.56 -5.21
C SER A 118 10.29 -2.51 -6.21
N ASP A 119 10.60 -2.93 -7.42
CA ASP A 119 11.29 -2.13 -8.43
C ASP A 119 10.35 -1.42 -9.43
N ASP A 120 9.09 -1.88 -9.53
CA ASP A 120 8.12 -1.36 -10.49
C ASP A 120 6.68 -1.61 -10.02
N PHE A 121 6.12 -0.65 -9.31
CA PHE A 121 4.74 -0.70 -8.85
C PHE A 121 3.79 -0.03 -9.83
N LEU A 122 2.58 -0.59 -9.98
CA LEU A 122 1.54 -0.05 -10.83
C LEU A 122 0.76 1.06 -10.13
N GLY A 123 0.48 2.11 -10.87
CA GLY A 123 -0.43 3.17 -10.45
C GLY A 123 -1.90 2.72 -10.48
N PRO A 124 -2.81 3.59 -10.00
CA PRO A 124 -4.22 3.21 -9.77
C PRO A 124 -5.03 2.94 -11.04
N ARG A 125 -4.51 3.34 -12.19
CA ARG A 125 -5.15 3.19 -13.50
C ARG A 125 -4.25 2.51 -14.53
N ASP A 126 -3.09 2.01 -14.11
CA ASP A 126 -2.23 1.27 -14.99
C ASP A 126 -2.83 -0.09 -15.31
N GLU A 127 -2.61 -0.57 -16.53
CA GLU A 127 -3.12 -1.84 -16.98
C GLU A 127 -2.33 -3.00 -16.35
N ILE A 128 -3.04 -3.99 -15.82
CA ILE A 128 -2.46 -5.27 -15.38
C ILE A 128 -2.44 -6.19 -16.60
N ALA A 129 -1.44 -6.01 -17.46
CA ALA A 129 -1.28 -6.75 -18.71
C ALA A 129 -0.54 -8.06 -18.45
N LEU A 130 -1.25 -9.18 -18.58
CA LEU A 130 -0.72 -10.53 -18.43
C LEU A 130 -1.01 -11.36 -19.67
N PRO A 131 -0.03 -12.12 -20.19
CA PRO A 131 -0.17 -12.78 -21.50
C PRO A 131 -1.14 -13.97 -21.50
N HIS A 132 -1.39 -14.57 -20.33
CA HIS A 132 -2.10 -15.84 -20.23
C HIS A 132 -3.18 -15.83 -19.14
N ALA A 133 -4.44 -15.92 -19.53
CA ALA A 133 -5.58 -15.97 -18.59
C ALA A 133 -5.57 -17.27 -17.76
N GLU A 134 -5.02 -18.36 -18.28
CA GLU A 134 -4.88 -19.65 -17.60
C GLU A 134 -3.93 -19.60 -16.38
N TRP A 135 -3.15 -18.56 -16.20
CA TRP A 135 -2.37 -18.34 -14.98
C TRP A 135 -3.24 -18.07 -13.76
N GLY A 136 -4.56 -17.85 -13.96
CA GLY A 136 -5.51 -17.63 -12.87
C GLY A 136 -5.34 -16.27 -12.23
N ILE A 137 -5.49 -15.21 -13.04
CA ILE A 137 -5.35 -13.82 -12.61
C ILE A 137 -6.42 -13.48 -11.57
N ASP A 138 -5.99 -13.05 -10.40
CA ASP A 138 -6.87 -12.69 -9.29
C ASP A 138 -6.38 -11.38 -8.64
N PHE A 139 -7.26 -10.72 -7.89
CA PHE A 139 -6.92 -9.52 -7.11
C PHE A 139 -7.00 -9.80 -5.62
N GLU A 140 -6.13 -9.15 -4.86
CA GLU A 140 -6.16 -9.14 -3.41
C GLU A 140 -6.25 -7.68 -2.94
N ALA A 141 -7.40 -7.32 -2.35
CA ALA A 141 -7.61 -5.97 -1.82
C ALA A 141 -7.03 -5.87 -0.42
N GLU A 142 -6.09 -4.95 -0.23
CA GLU A 142 -5.28 -4.87 0.98
C GLU A 142 -5.02 -3.44 1.42
N ILE A 143 -4.38 -3.31 2.57
CA ILE A 143 -3.87 -2.06 3.12
C ILE A 143 -2.36 -2.23 3.34
N ALA A 144 -1.58 -1.29 2.83
CA ALA A 144 -0.15 -1.22 3.12
C ALA A 144 0.20 0.00 3.95
N VAL A 145 1.31 -0.09 4.68
CA VAL A 145 1.98 1.04 5.32
C VAL A 145 3.30 1.34 4.61
N VAL A 146 3.67 2.61 4.57
CA VAL A 146 5.02 3.04 4.21
C VAL A 146 5.72 3.46 5.48
N THR A 147 6.90 2.91 5.73
CA THR A 147 7.71 3.22 6.91
C THR A 147 8.92 4.08 6.55
N GLY A 148 9.43 4.83 7.51
CA GLY A 148 10.83 5.21 7.52
C GLY A 148 11.71 4.04 7.93
N ASP A 149 12.96 4.32 8.30
CA ASP A 149 13.89 3.29 8.77
C ASP A 149 13.38 2.61 10.04
N VAL A 150 13.42 1.28 10.03
CA VAL A 150 13.11 0.43 11.18
C VAL A 150 14.38 -0.32 11.54
N ALA A 151 14.98 0.01 12.67
CA ALA A 151 16.23 -0.61 13.10
C ALA A 151 16.04 -2.09 13.44
N MET A 152 17.07 -2.89 13.21
CA MET A 152 17.08 -4.29 13.64
C MET A 152 16.81 -4.40 15.14
N GLY A 153 15.88 -5.26 15.52
CA GLY A 153 15.49 -5.48 16.93
C GLY A 153 14.58 -4.39 17.51
N SER A 154 13.95 -3.56 16.64
CA SER A 154 12.93 -2.62 17.09
C SER A 154 11.78 -3.33 17.78
N THR A 155 11.26 -2.70 18.84
CA THR A 155 10.00 -3.12 19.46
C THR A 155 8.80 -2.72 18.59
N PRO A 156 7.61 -3.33 18.77
CA PRO A 156 6.40 -2.90 18.08
C PRO A 156 6.08 -1.41 18.27
N ASP A 157 6.32 -0.84 19.45
CA ASP A 157 6.10 0.59 19.69
C ASP A 157 7.06 1.47 18.87
N GLN A 158 8.32 1.06 18.73
CA GLN A 158 9.28 1.76 17.87
C GLN A 158 8.91 1.62 16.40
N ALA A 159 8.50 0.43 15.96
CA ALA A 159 8.02 0.19 14.61
C ALA A 159 6.75 1.01 14.29
N HIS A 160 5.84 1.14 15.27
CA HIS A 160 4.65 2.00 15.13
C HIS A 160 5.02 3.45 14.81
N GLN A 161 6.03 3.98 15.50
CA GLN A 161 6.51 5.34 15.27
C GLN A 161 7.20 5.52 13.91
N ALA A 162 7.63 4.45 13.27
CA ALA A 162 8.23 4.50 11.94
C ALA A 162 7.19 4.54 10.81
N ILE A 163 5.93 4.21 11.06
CA ILE A 163 4.86 4.27 10.06
C ILE A 163 4.62 5.74 9.68
N ARG A 164 4.75 6.04 8.38
CA ARG A 164 4.60 7.38 7.81
C ARG A 164 3.29 7.56 7.07
N LEU A 165 2.93 6.58 6.25
CA LEU A 165 1.77 6.65 5.36
C LEU A 165 1.02 5.30 5.33
N LEU A 166 -0.25 5.37 4.95
CA LEU A 166 -1.10 4.22 4.64
C LEU A 166 -1.66 4.37 3.23
N MET A 167 -1.88 3.26 2.53
CA MET A 167 -2.44 3.24 1.18
C MET A 167 -3.19 1.94 0.91
N LEU A 168 -4.04 1.93 -0.12
CA LEU A 168 -4.70 0.72 -0.60
C LEU A 168 -3.82 0.00 -1.61
N VAL A 169 -3.96 -1.31 -1.64
CA VAL A 169 -3.16 -2.23 -2.44
C VAL A 169 -4.06 -3.19 -3.21
N ASN A 170 -3.64 -3.54 -4.41
CA ASN A 170 -4.06 -4.72 -5.12
C ASN A 170 -2.83 -5.62 -5.33
N ASP A 171 -2.69 -6.63 -4.46
CA ASP A 171 -1.63 -7.63 -4.60
C ASP A 171 -2.06 -8.67 -5.64
N VAL A 172 -1.75 -8.37 -6.90
CA VAL A 172 -2.11 -9.21 -8.04
C VAL A 172 -1.50 -10.59 -7.90
N SER A 173 -2.34 -11.62 -8.01
CA SER A 173 -1.94 -13.00 -7.79
C SER A 173 -2.29 -13.88 -9.00
N LEU A 174 -1.35 -14.73 -9.40
CA LEU A 174 -1.51 -15.71 -10.46
C LEU A 174 -1.73 -17.09 -9.83
N ARG A 175 -2.97 -17.37 -9.43
CA ARG A 175 -3.34 -18.50 -8.56
C ARG A 175 -2.85 -19.85 -9.05
N ASN A 176 -2.83 -20.05 -10.36
CA ASN A 176 -2.45 -21.35 -10.93
C ASN A 176 -0.92 -21.57 -10.99
N LEU A 177 -0.11 -20.49 -10.84
CA LEU A 177 1.35 -20.60 -10.78
C LEU A 177 1.87 -20.81 -9.35
N ILE A 178 1.10 -20.39 -8.34
CA ILE A 178 1.51 -20.43 -6.93
C ILE A 178 1.93 -21.83 -6.46
N PRO A 179 1.18 -22.94 -6.71
CA PRO A 179 1.55 -24.25 -6.18
C PRO A 179 2.94 -24.71 -6.63
N ASP A 180 3.26 -24.55 -7.91
CA ASP A 180 4.54 -24.98 -8.48
C ASP A 180 5.72 -24.10 -7.99
N GLU A 181 5.49 -22.81 -7.73
CA GLU A 181 6.51 -21.95 -7.15
C GLU A 181 6.79 -22.30 -5.69
N LEU A 182 5.73 -22.47 -4.88
CA LEU A 182 5.87 -22.85 -3.47
C LEU A 182 6.51 -24.21 -3.29
N ALA A 183 6.28 -25.18 -4.21
CA ALA A 183 6.91 -26.51 -4.19
C ALA A 183 8.44 -26.43 -4.32
N LYS A 184 8.99 -25.35 -4.89
CA LYS A 184 10.44 -25.13 -5.01
C LYS A 184 11.07 -24.65 -3.69
N GLY A 185 10.28 -24.23 -2.69
CA GLY A 185 10.75 -23.83 -1.36
C GLY A 185 11.34 -22.41 -1.25
N PHE A 186 11.29 -21.59 -2.31
CA PHE A 186 11.85 -20.23 -2.31
C PHE A 186 10.81 -19.10 -2.23
N GLY A 187 9.50 -19.44 -2.21
CA GLY A 187 8.42 -18.49 -2.17
C GLY A 187 7.94 -18.03 -3.54
N PHE A 188 7.22 -16.90 -3.56
CA PHE A 188 6.63 -16.36 -4.78
C PHE A 188 7.67 -15.59 -5.61
N PHE A 189 7.53 -15.67 -6.93
CA PHE A 189 8.28 -14.87 -7.87
C PHE A 189 7.40 -14.46 -9.06
N GLN A 190 7.17 -15.36 -10.02
CA GLN A 190 6.33 -15.10 -11.19
C GLN A 190 4.84 -14.98 -10.83
N SER A 191 4.38 -15.72 -9.81
CA SER A 191 2.98 -15.73 -9.38
C SER A 191 2.51 -14.47 -8.66
N LYS A 192 3.43 -13.58 -8.28
CA LYS A 192 3.17 -12.25 -7.74
C LYS A 192 3.84 -11.20 -8.64
N PRO A 193 3.18 -10.80 -9.74
CA PRO A 193 3.68 -9.75 -10.63
C PRO A 193 3.61 -8.38 -9.95
N ALA A 194 3.82 -7.29 -10.70
CA ALA A 194 3.80 -5.95 -10.15
C ALA A 194 2.50 -5.64 -9.39
N THR A 195 2.63 -5.16 -8.17
CA THR A 195 1.54 -4.78 -7.27
C THR A 195 0.96 -3.42 -7.66
N GLY A 196 -0.36 -3.28 -7.61
CA GLY A 196 -1.07 -2.03 -7.89
C GLY A 196 -1.41 -1.24 -6.63
N PHE A 197 -1.35 0.09 -6.69
CA PHE A 197 -1.59 0.94 -5.52
C PHE A 197 -2.62 2.04 -5.78
N SER A 198 -3.24 2.53 -4.69
CA SER A 198 -4.12 3.70 -4.71
C SER A 198 -3.40 4.96 -5.21
N PRO A 199 -4.14 5.97 -5.74
CA PRO A 199 -3.52 7.19 -6.24
C PRO A 199 -2.89 8.07 -5.15
N VAL A 200 -3.30 7.88 -3.90
CA VAL A 200 -2.77 8.62 -2.76
C VAL A 200 -2.36 7.68 -1.63
N ALA A 201 -1.31 8.05 -0.93
CA ALA A 201 -1.00 7.58 0.40
C ALA A 201 -1.36 8.68 1.42
N VAL A 202 -1.81 8.29 2.61
CA VAL A 202 -2.27 9.23 3.63
C VAL A 202 -1.49 9.06 4.93
N THR A 203 -1.25 10.17 5.62
CA THR A 203 -0.69 10.08 6.99
C THR A 203 -1.72 9.48 7.96
N PRO A 204 -1.31 8.78 9.03
CA PRO A 204 -2.21 8.12 9.96
C PRO A 204 -3.29 9.02 10.56
N ASP A 205 -3.00 10.30 10.78
CA ASP A 205 -3.93 11.31 11.30
C ASP A 205 -5.15 11.55 10.40
N GLU A 206 -5.04 11.32 9.08
CA GLU A 206 -6.17 11.41 8.16
C GLU A 206 -7.28 10.38 8.44
N LEU A 207 -6.94 9.29 9.11
CA LEU A 207 -7.89 8.26 9.50
C LEU A 207 -8.54 8.53 10.87
N GLY A 208 -8.00 9.47 11.67
CA GLY A 208 -8.50 9.79 12.99
C GLY A 208 -8.66 8.55 13.87
N ASP A 209 -9.83 8.40 14.52
CA ASP A 209 -10.12 7.26 15.42
C ASP A 209 -10.15 5.89 14.72
N ALA A 210 -10.21 5.86 13.40
CA ALA A 210 -10.15 4.62 12.64
C ALA A 210 -8.74 4.01 12.58
N TRP A 211 -7.68 4.78 12.85
CA TRP A 211 -6.32 4.27 13.04
C TRP A 211 -6.07 4.04 14.52
N LYS A 212 -6.17 2.79 14.96
CA LYS A 212 -6.01 2.46 16.39
C LYS A 212 -5.33 1.10 16.57
N GLY A 213 -4.40 1.03 17.51
CA GLY A 213 -3.70 -0.21 17.85
C GLY A 213 -2.90 -0.80 16.68
N GLY A 214 -2.39 0.04 15.78
CA GLY A 214 -1.67 -0.40 14.59
C GLY A 214 -2.55 -1.10 13.55
N LYS A 215 -3.88 -0.83 13.55
CA LYS A 215 -4.87 -1.41 12.63
C LYS A 215 -5.78 -0.32 12.07
N VAL A 216 -6.35 -0.57 10.89
CA VAL A 216 -7.35 0.30 10.25
C VAL A 216 -8.76 -0.26 10.54
N HIS A 217 -9.58 0.46 11.29
CA HIS A 217 -10.95 0.05 11.65
C HIS A 217 -11.99 0.62 10.67
N LEU A 218 -11.79 0.37 9.38
CA LEU A 218 -12.68 0.79 8.29
C LEU A 218 -13.01 -0.42 7.39
N PRO A 219 -14.16 -0.36 6.69
CA PRO A 219 -14.47 -1.37 5.69
C PRO A 219 -13.55 -1.23 4.48
N LEU A 220 -12.93 -2.33 4.06
CA LEU A 220 -12.21 -2.45 2.81
C LEU A 220 -13.19 -2.92 1.73
N ARG A 221 -13.64 -1.99 0.90
CA ARG A 221 -14.66 -2.26 -0.11
C ARG A 221 -14.03 -2.56 -1.46
N SER A 222 -14.38 -3.73 -2.02
CA SER A 222 -13.96 -4.16 -3.34
C SER A 222 -15.16 -4.24 -4.28
N THR A 223 -15.01 -3.64 -5.46
CA THR A 223 -16.02 -3.71 -6.53
C THR A 223 -15.38 -4.27 -7.80
N TRP A 224 -16.08 -5.17 -8.48
CA TRP A 224 -15.68 -5.71 -9.76
C TRP A 224 -16.76 -5.44 -10.80
N ASN A 225 -16.41 -4.76 -11.87
CA ASN A 225 -17.36 -4.33 -12.92
C ASN A 225 -18.61 -3.65 -12.35
N GLY A 226 -18.40 -2.74 -11.37
CA GLY A 226 -19.46 -1.99 -10.71
C GLY A 226 -20.29 -2.77 -9.68
N LYS A 227 -20.01 -4.05 -9.46
CA LYS A 227 -20.68 -4.87 -8.44
C LYS A 227 -19.81 -5.00 -7.19
N LEU A 228 -20.41 -4.81 -6.03
CA LEU A 228 -19.75 -5.06 -4.75
C LEU A 228 -19.44 -6.56 -4.61
N VAL A 229 -18.17 -6.93 -4.40
CA VAL A 229 -17.72 -8.32 -4.23
C VAL A 229 -17.20 -8.60 -2.82
N GLY A 230 -16.81 -7.57 -2.06
CA GLY A 230 -16.38 -7.70 -0.68
C GLY A 230 -16.39 -6.39 0.08
N GLN A 231 -16.61 -6.46 1.39
CA GLN A 231 -16.57 -5.30 2.30
C GLN A 231 -16.22 -5.72 3.73
N PRO A 232 -15.12 -6.46 3.96
CA PRO A 232 -14.69 -6.81 5.30
C PRO A 232 -14.27 -5.56 6.08
N LEU A 233 -14.35 -5.65 7.43
CA LEU A 233 -13.76 -4.66 8.32
C LEU A 233 -12.27 -4.98 8.48
N ALA A 234 -11.39 -4.11 8.03
CA ALA A 234 -9.95 -4.36 7.98
C ALA A 234 -9.29 -4.50 9.36
N GLY A 235 -9.92 -3.99 10.44
CA GLY A 235 -9.42 -4.14 11.80
C GLY A 235 -9.85 -5.44 12.51
N VAL A 236 -10.72 -6.27 11.89
CA VAL A 236 -11.21 -7.52 12.44
C VAL A 236 -10.38 -8.70 11.92
N ASP A 237 -10.19 -9.74 12.74
CA ASP A 237 -9.40 -10.95 12.42
C ASP A 237 -7.93 -10.72 12.03
N MET A 238 -7.43 -9.51 12.18
CA MET A 238 -6.02 -9.18 12.00
C MET A 238 -5.24 -9.64 13.23
N VAL A 239 -4.60 -10.80 13.15
CA VAL A 239 -3.85 -11.43 14.26
C VAL A 239 -2.61 -10.62 14.60
N PHE A 240 -1.85 -10.24 13.58
CA PHE A 240 -0.70 -9.36 13.70
C PHE A 240 -1.07 -7.96 13.21
N ASN A 241 -0.82 -6.93 14.02
CA ASN A 241 -0.97 -5.56 13.57
C ASN A 241 0.27 -5.11 12.78
N PHE A 242 0.20 -3.95 12.12
CA PHE A 242 1.32 -3.46 11.32
C PHE A 242 2.64 -3.29 12.10
N PRO A 243 2.67 -2.81 13.34
CA PRO A 243 3.90 -2.72 14.12
C PRO A 243 4.54 -4.07 14.49
N GLN A 244 3.76 -5.12 14.66
CA GLN A 244 4.28 -6.48 14.98
C GLN A 244 4.96 -7.11 13.80
#